data_6cfca40f6eb258798a72854472f6832f
#
_entry.id   6cfca40f6eb258798a72854472f6832f
#
_cell.length_a   1.000
_cell.length_b   1.000
_cell.length_c   1.000
_cell.angle_alpha   90.00
_cell.angle_beta   90.00
_cell.angle_gamma   90.00
#
_symmetry.space_group_name_H-M   'P 1'
#
loop_
_entity.id
_entity.type
_entity.pdbx_description
1 polymer ?
#
loop_
_entity_poly.entity_id
_entity_poly.type
_entity_poly.pdbx_seq_one_letter_code
_entity_poly.pdbx_strand_id
1 'polypeptide(L)'
;KLLDYLDDESREHFAQLCGLLDAVGIQYEINPKLVRGLDYYNKTVFEWVTSALGAQGTVCGGGRYDGLVEQLGGHATSGVGFAMGLERLVLLVQEVNKSIPVKSAVDIYVVYQGEGTTLAAFQLAEKLRSELPHLSTMLHCSGGNFKKQFRRADKSGATLALVLGESEVQNNQVVVKHL
;
A
#
# COMPACT_ATOMS: atom_id res chain seq x y z
N LYS A 1 29.71 22.19 -15.80
CA LYS A 1 28.68 21.32 -15.19
C LYS A 1 28.29 21.89 -13.83
N LEU A 2 27.13 21.53 -13.29
CA LEU A 2 26.68 22.08 -11.98
C LEU A 2 27.73 21.89 -10.88
N LEU A 3 28.38 20.75 -10.86
CA LEU A 3 29.43 20.42 -9.90
C LEU A 3 30.64 21.36 -9.97
N ASP A 4 30.87 22.04 -11.09
CA ASP A 4 31.99 22.99 -11.28
C ASP A 4 31.76 24.32 -10.56
N TYR A 5 30.50 24.60 -10.17
CA TYR A 5 30.06 25.85 -9.53
C TYR A 5 29.75 25.69 -8.04
N LEU A 6 30.00 24.50 -7.45
CA LEU A 6 29.80 24.27 -6.02
C LEU A 6 30.84 25.07 -5.21
N ASP A 7 30.38 25.67 -4.13
CA ASP A 7 31.28 26.21 -3.09
C ASP A 7 31.98 25.06 -2.33
N ASP A 8 32.98 25.39 -1.56
CA ASP A 8 33.81 24.41 -0.85
C ASP A 8 33.01 23.64 0.20
N GLU A 9 32.06 24.30 0.90
CA GLU A 9 31.18 23.66 1.89
C GLU A 9 30.28 22.58 1.22
N SER A 10 29.66 22.92 0.12
CA SER A 10 28.76 21.99 -0.61
C SER A 10 29.54 20.83 -1.20
N ARG A 11 30.76 21.07 -1.68
CA ARG A 11 31.66 20.06 -2.22
C ARG A 11 32.10 19.07 -1.15
N GLU A 12 32.53 19.61 0.02
CA GLU A 12 32.92 18.78 1.16
C GLU A 12 31.75 17.94 1.69
N HIS A 13 30.57 18.56 1.88
CA HIS A 13 29.35 17.86 2.27
C HIS A 13 29.02 16.70 1.32
N PHE A 14 29.09 16.94 0.01
CA PHE A 14 28.81 15.90 -0.99
C PHE A 14 29.84 14.77 -0.96
N ALA A 15 31.12 15.10 -0.81
CA ALA A 15 32.18 14.11 -0.67
C ALA A 15 32.02 13.26 0.60
N GLN A 16 31.65 13.86 1.71
CA GLN A 16 31.36 13.13 2.96
C GLN A 16 30.19 12.18 2.79
N LEU A 17 29.10 12.61 2.14
CA LEU A 17 27.94 11.76 1.85
C LEU A 17 28.35 10.55 0.98
N CYS A 18 29.10 10.76 -0.09
CA CYS A 18 29.59 9.67 -0.95
C CYS A 18 30.46 8.69 -0.13
N GLY A 19 31.35 9.20 0.71
CA GLY A 19 32.17 8.36 1.58
C GLY A 19 31.36 7.51 2.57
N LEU A 20 30.26 8.04 3.09
CA LEU A 20 29.35 7.28 3.96
C LEU A 20 28.59 6.19 3.18
N LEU A 21 28.13 6.49 1.96
CA LEU A 21 27.46 5.50 1.10
C LEU A 21 28.42 4.35 0.74
N ASP A 22 29.66 4.69 0.39
CA ASP A 22 30.71 3.71 0.09
C ASP A 22 31.02 2.83 1.32
N ALA A 23 31.11 3.43 2.49
CA ALA A 23 31.41 2.71 3.74
C ALA A 23 30.33 1.68 4.12
N VAL A 24 29.06 1.92 3.74
CA VAL A 24 27.95 0.98 3.97
C VAL A 24 27.60 0.12 2.73
N GLY A 25 28.37 0.22 1.65
CA GLY A 25 28.23 -0.59 0.45
C GLY A 25 27.02 -0.25 -0.43
N ILE A 26 26.44 0.94 -0.29
CA ILE A 26 25.35 1.39 -1.17
C ILE A 26 25.94 1.83 -2.52
N GLN A 27 25.50 1.18 -3.58
CA GLN A 27 25.90 1.54 -4.94
C GLN A 27 25.11 2.76 -5.42
N TYR A 28 25.79 3.75 -5.99
CA TYR A 28 25.18 4.97 -6.51
C TYR A 28 25.87 5.44 -7.78
N GLU A 29 25.19 6.27 -8.55
CA GLU A 29 25.72 6.99 -9.70
C GLU A 29 25.58 8.50 -9.48
N ILE A 30 26.65 9.24 -9.71
CA ILE A 30 26.62 10.70 -9.65
C ILE A 30 26.09 11.24 -10.98
N ASN A 31 24.85 11.74 -10.96
CA ASN A 31 24.20 12.32 -12.13
C ASN A 31 24.19 13.86 -12.07
N PRO A 32 25.09 14.56 -12.76
CA PRO A 32 25.16 16.02 -12.74
C PRO A 32 23.99 16.72 -13.45
N LYS A 33 23.08 15.95 -14.06
CA LYS A 33 21.86 16.46 -14.73
C LYS A 33 20.60 16.24 -13.89
N LEU A 34 20.71 15.59 -12.72
CA LEU A 34 19.57 15.38 -11.85
C LEU A 34 19.04 16.69 -11.31
N VAL A 35 17.78 16.99 -11.65
CA VAL A 35 17.05 18.18 -11.18
C VAL A 35 15.72 17.71 -10.61
N ARG A 36 15.33 18.27 -9.47
CA ARG A 36 14.01 18.06 -8.85
C ARG A 36 13.08 19.22 -9.19
N GLY A 37 11.78 18.93 -9.39
CA GLY A 37 10.78 19.90 -9.78
C GLY A 37 10.32 20.86 -8.67
N LEU A 38 10.97 20.84 -7.51
CA LEU A 38 10.63 21.66 -6.33
C LEU A 38 11.87 22.45 -5.91
N ASP A 39 11.69 23.75 -5.66
CA ASP A 39 12.76 24.73 -5.43
C ASP A 39 13.24 24.80 -3.97
N TYR A 40 12.55 24.10 -3.06
CA TYR A 40 12.96 24.07 -1.64
C TYR A 40 14.17 23.17 -1.35
N TYR A 41 14.58 22.32 -2.29
CA TYR A 41 15.75 21.47 -2.10
C TYR A 41 17.05 22.28 -2.07
N ASN A 42 17.92 21.86 -1.17
CA ASN A 42 19.29 22.37 -1.10
C ASN A 42 20.31 21.24 -0.89
N LYS A 43 21.57 21.49 -1.23
CA LYS A 43 22.71 20.58 -1.10
C LYS A 43 22.54 19.28 -1.88
N THR A 44 21.82 18.28 -1.34
CA THR A 44 21.73 16.95 -1.95
C THR A 44 20.31 16.61 -2.39
N VAL A 45 20.18 16.08 -3.59
CA VAL A 45 18.97 15.42 -4.10
C VAL A 45 19.33 14.03 -4.57
N PHE A 46 18.38 13.11 -4.51
CA PHE A 46 18.56 11.72 -4.94
C PHE A 46 17.33 11.13 -5.58
N GLU A 47 17.52 10.08 -6.36
CA GLU A 47 16.47 9.23 -6.92
C GLU A 47 16.86 7.76 -6.84
N TRP A 48 15.86 6.92 -6.63
CA TRP A 48 15.95 5.48 -6.86
C TRP A 48 15.32 5.17 -8.21
N VAL A 49 16.14 4.62 -9.09
CA VAL A 49 15.77 4.38 -10.49
C VAL A 49 15.87 2.90 -10.79
N THR A 50 14.90 2.40 -11.57
CA THR A 50 14.91 1.03 -12.08
C THR A 50 14.80 1.03 -13.61
N SER A 51 15.43 0.09 -14.26
CA SER A 51 15.25 -0.17 -15.70
C SER A 51 14.02 -1.03 -16.00
N ALA A 52 13.44 -1.70 -14.99
CA ALA A 52 12.33 -2.63 -15.18
C ALA A 52 11.01 -1.95 -15.59
N LEU A 53 10.85 -0.65 -15.33
CA LEU A 53 9.64 0.12 -15.65
C LEU A 53 9.81 1.06 -16.87
N GLY A 54 10.79 0.83 -17.71
CA GLY A 54 11.04 1.63 -18.94
C GLY A 54 11.19 3.12 -18.63
N ALA A 55 10.46 3.99 -19.35
CA ALA A 55 10.54 5.44 -19.19
C ALA A 55 10.10 5.98 -17.82
N GLN A 56 9.41 5.18 -17.02
CA GLN A 56 8.94 5.54 -15.66
C GLN A 56 9.86 4.97 -14.57
N GLY A 57 11.14 4.90 -14.82
CA GLY A 57 12.13 4.24 -13.97
C GLY A 57 12.29 4.82 -12.56
N THR A 58 12.01 6.11 -12.33
CA THR A 58 12.14 6.71 -11.00
C THR A 58 10.99 6.26 -10.09
N VAL A 59 11.29 5.44 -9.08
CA VAL A 59 10.32 4.90 -8.12
C VAL A 59 10.28 5.67 -6.79
N CYS A 60 11.38 6.32 -6.43
CA CYS A 60 11.51 7.12 -5.22
C CYS A 60 12.44 8.30 -5.50
N GLY A 61 12.19 9.42 -4.86
CA GLY A 61 13.08 10.57 -4.95
C GLY A 61 12.88 11.55 -3.82
N GLY A 62 13.95 12.24 -3.46
CA GLY A 62 13.96 13.16 -2.35
C GLY A 62 15.22 13.99 -2.29
N GLY A 63 15.47 14.59 -1.13
CA GLY A 63 16.62 15.40 -0.89
C GLY A 63 16.57 16.14 0.44
N ARG A 64 17.55 17.01 0.63
CA ARG A 64 17.67 17.90 1.78
C ARG A 64 16.94 19.21 1.52
N TYR A 65 16.28 19.77 2.52
CA TYR A 65 15.49 21.00 2.43
C TYR A 65 15.52 21.82 3.73
N ASP A 66 16.67 22.31 4.11
CA ASP A 66 16.90 23.00 5.40
C ASP A 66 16.10 24.31 5.56
N GLY A 67 15.76 24.98 4.46
CA GLY A 67 15.02 26.24 4.50
C GLY A 67 13.49 26.09 4.54
N LEU A 68 12.94 24.89 4.32
CA LEU A 68 11.50 24.71 4.13
C LEU A 68 10.68 25.03 5.39
N VAL A 69 11.15 24.60 6.56
CA VAL A 69 10.44 24.82 7.83
C VAL A 69 10.36 26.33 8.14
N GLU A 70 11.43 27.07 7.91
CA GLU A 70 11.47 28.52 8.10
C GLU A 70 10.57 29.25 7.09
N GLN A 71 10.55 28.84 5.82
CA GLN A 71 9.63 29.38 4.80
C GLN A 71 8.16 29.18 5.17
N LEU A 72 7.83 28.10 5.91
CA LEU A 72 6.49 27.84 6.40
C LEU A 72 6.17 28.53 7.74
N GLY A 73 7.06 29.38 8.25
CA GLY A 73 6.87 30.15 9.48
C GLY A 73 7.32 29.44 10.76
N GLY A 74 8.05 28.33 10.65
CA GLY A 74 8.66 27.64 11.78
C GLY A 74 10.05 28.16 12.12
N HIS A 75 10.71 27.57 13.10
CA HIS A 75 12.12 27.83 13.39
C HIS A 75 13.02 27.19 12.31
N ALA A 76 14.18 27.81 12.03
CA ALA A 76 15.18 27.24 11.13
C ALA A 76 15.53 25.81 11.58
N THR A 77 15.21 24.83 10.74
CA THR A 77 15.34 23.40 11.06
C THR A 77 15.78 22.65 9.82
N SER A 78 16.89 21.93 9.92
CA SER A 78 17.32 21.06 8.83
C SER A 78 16.32 19.94 8.59
N GLY A 79 16.03 19.67 7.32
CA GLY A 79 15.10 18.64 6.90
C GLY A 79 15.65 17.79 5.77
N VAL A 80 15.31 16.51 5.79
CA VAL A 80 15.53 15.57 4.71
C VAL A 80 14.29 14.67 4.57
N GLY A 81 13.92 14.36 3.35
CA GLY A 81 12.79 13.48 3.11
C GLY A 81 12.73 12.97 1.68
N PHE A 82 11.79 12.10 1.46
CA PHE A 82 11.56 11.48 0.16
C PHE A 82 10.09 11.14 -0.04
N ALA A 83 9.72 10.94 -1.29
CA ALA A 83 8.43 10.39 -1.67
C ALA A 83 8.61 9.20 -2.62
N MET A 84 7.69 8.25 -2.55
CA MET A 84 7.67 7.07 -3.42
C MET A 84 6.38 7.01 -4.22
N GLY A 85 6.47 6.58 -5.48
CA GLY A 85 5.29 6.26 -6.27
C GLY A 85 4.76 4.89 -5.89
N LEU A 86 3.64 4.82 -5.14
CA LEU A 86 3.07 3.55 -4.67
C LEU A 86 2.72 2.63 -5.84
N GLU A 87 2.10 3.16 -6.88
CA GLU A 87 1.74 2.41 -8.09
C GLU A 87 2.98 1.86 -8.82
N ARG A 88 4.06 2.65 -8.87
CA ARG A 88 5.33 2.21 -9.46
C ARG A 88 5.99 1.09 -8.65
N LEU A 89 5.91 1.16 -7.32
CA LEU A 89 6.40 0.08 -6.45
C LEU A 89 5.58 -1.20 -6.64
N VAL A 90 4.25 -1.09 -6.74
CA VAL A 90 3.37 -2.24 -7.04
C VAL A 90 3.74 -2.88 -8.39
N LEU A 91 3.90 -2.06 -9.44
CA LEU A 91 4.32 -2.56 -10.75
C LEU A 91 5.69 -3.24 -10.70
N LEU A 92 6.66 -2.66 -9.96
CA LEU A 92 7.98 -3.25 -9.80
C LEU A 92 7.92 -4.59 -9.06
N VAL A 93 7.13 -4.68 -7.99
CA VAL A 93 6.90 -5.95 -7.27
C VAL A 93 6.28 -7.00 -8.18
N GLN A 94 5.30 -6.64 -9.01
CA GLN A 94 4.70 -7.55 -9.99
C GLN A 94 5.70 -8.01 -11.06
N GLU A 95 6.58 -7.12 -11.51
CA GLU A 95 7.61 -7.47 -12.51
C GLU A 95 8.67 -8.43 -11.94
N VAL A 96 9.09 -8.20 -10.69
CA VAL A 96 10.11 -9.04 -10.02
C VAL A 96 9.50 -10.37 -9.54
N ASN A 97 8.28 -10.35 -9.02
CA ASN A 97 7.59 -11.51 -8.45
C ASN A 97 6.35 -11.85 -9.28
N LYS A 98 6.54 -12.36 -10.49
CA LYS A 98 5.46 -12.75 -11.42
C LYS A 98 4.48 -13.80 -10.87
N SER A 99 4.77 -14.40 -9.73
CA SER A 99 3.97 -15.44 -9.06
C SER A 99 3.68 -15.13 -7.59
N ILE A 100 3.40 -13.89 -7.24
CA ILE A 100 2.89 -13.61 -5.89
C ILE A 100 1.56 -14.35 -5.75
N PRO A 101 1.46 -15.38 -4.89
CA PRO A 101 0.18 -16.03 -4.65
C PRO A 101 -0.73 -14.99 -4.01
N VAL A 102 -1.66 -14.46 -4.79
CA VAL A 102 -2.71 -13.60 -4.26
C VAL A 102 -3.61 -14.51 -3.43
N LYS A 103 -3.44 -14.48 -2.11
CA LYS A 103 -4.37 -15.13 -1.19
C LYS A 103 -5.76 -14.58 -1.48
N SER A 104 -6.78 -15.44 -1.47
CA SER A 104 -8.18 -15.00 -1.59
C SER A 104 -8.41 -13.79 -0.67
N ALA A 105 -9.02 -12.74 -1.18
CA ALA A 105 -9.32 -11.55 -0.40
C ALA A 105 -10.41 -11.80 0.66
N VAL A 106 -11.09 -12.94 0.60
CA VAL A 106 -12.24 -13.29 1.45
C VAL A 106 -12.11 -14.74 1.93
N ASP A 107 -12.11 -14.95 3.24
CA ASP A 107 -12.14 -16.29 3.82
C ASP A 107 -13.57 -16.74 4.05
N ILE A 108 -14.44 -15.85 4.52
CA ILE A 108 -15.84 -16.11 4.88
C ILE A 108 -16.78 -15.17 4.13
N TYR A 109 -17.79 -15.72 3.49
CA TYR A 109 -18.86 -14.95 2.86
C TYR A 109 -20.19 -15.21 3.55
N VAL A 110 -20.83 -14.19 4.12
CA VAL A 110 -22.12 -14.31 4.79
C VAL A 110 -23.24 -14.06 3.78
N VAL A 111 -24.11 -15.04 3.61
CA VAL A 111 -25.32 -14.97 2.77
C VAL A 111 -26.55 -15.12 3.62
N TYR A 112 -27.62 -14.41 3.29
CA TYR A 112 -28.85 -14.44 4.06
C TYR A 112 -30.08 -14.14 3.20
N GLN A 113 -31.20 -14.75 3.55
CA GLN A 113 -32.47 -14.53 2.87
C GLN A 113 -33.66 -14.81 3.80
N GLY A 114 -34.65 -13.94 3.78
CA GLY A 114 -35.88 -14.02 4.56
C GLY A 114 -36.05 -12.85 5.51
N GLU A 115 -37.20 -12.80 6.15
CA GLU A 115 -37.54 -11.73 7.09
C GLU A 115 -36.68 -11.83 8.37
N GLY A 116 -36.23 -10.71 8.88
CA GLY A 116 -35.39 -10.65 10.09
C GLY A 116 -33.93 -11.10 9.92
N THR A 117 -33.57 -11.74 8.78
CA THR A 117 -32.21 -12.28 8.58
C THR A 117 -31.14 -11.22 8.39
N THR A 118 -31.49 -10.04 7.91
CA THR A 118 -30.54 -8.96 7.65
C THR A 118 -29.82 -8.51 8.93
N LEU A 119 -30.58 -8.29 10.00
CA LEU A 119 -29.99 -7.86 11.29
C LEU A 119 -29.07 -8.96 11.86
N ALA A 120 -29.52 -10.21 11.83
CA ALA A 120 -28.74 -11.34 12.32
C ALA A 120 -27.43 -11.51 11.51
N ALA A 121 -27.49 -11.32 10.18
CA ALA A 121 -26.31 -11.40 9.31
C ALA A 121 -25.31 -10.29 9.60
N PHE A 122 -25.78 -9.06 9.86
CA PHE A 122 -24.90 -7.97 10.28
C PHE A 122 -24.24 -8.26 11.62
N GLN A 123 -24.98 -8.69 12.62
CA GLN A 123 -24.46 -9.05 13.93
C GLN A 123 -23.44 -10.17 13.85
N LEU A 124 -23.73 -11.21 13.07
CA LEU A 124 -22.80 -12.33 12.83
C LEU A 124 -21.49 -11.84 12.16
N ALA A 125 -21.60 -11.02 11.13
CA ALA A 125 -20.42 -10.51 10.42
C ALA A 125 -19.53 -9.65 11.34
N GLU A 126 -20.12 -8.78 12.16
CA GLU A 126 -19.35 -7.96 13.11
C GLU A 126 -18.73 -8.78 14.24
N LYS A 127 -19.45 -9.79 14.73
CA LYS A 127 -18.92 -10.73 15.72
C LYS A 127 -17.70 -11.48 15.16
N LEU A 128 -17.80 -11.99 13.94
CA LEU A 128 -16.66 -12.67 13.28
C LEU A 128 -15.45 -11.76 13.10
N ARG A 129 -15.65 -10.52 12.67
CA ARG A 129 -14.57 -9.53 12.51
C ARG A 129 -13.88 -9.21 13.84
N SER A 130 -14.64 -9.15 14.91
CA SER A 130 -14.12 -8.84 16.25
C SER A 130 -13.40 -10.03 16.90
N GLU A 131 -13.97 -11.24 16.79
CA GLU A 131 -13.44 -12.43 17.44
C GLU A 131 -12.38 -13.18 16.61
N LEU A 132 -12.45 -13.07 15.27
CA LEU A 132 -11.56 -13.73 14.31
C LEU A 132 -10.92 -12.72 13.35
N PRO A 133 -10.15 -11.73 13.83
CA PRO A 133 -9.62 -10.64 13.01
C PRO A 133 -8.62 -11.11 11.94
N HIS A 134 -8.12 -12.33 12.03
CA HIS A 134 -7.24 -12.95 11.05
C HIS A 134 -7.97 -13.53 9.84
N LEU A 135 -9.31 -13.62 9.88
CA LEU A 135 -10.16 -14.07 8.79
C LEU A 135 -10.90 -12.88 8.15
N SER A 136 -10.76 -12.74 6.85
CA SER A 136 -11.47 -11.71 6.10
C SER A 136 -12.93 -12.13 5.89
N THR A 137 -13.87 -11.36 6.47
CA THR A 137 -15.29 -11.64 6.40
C THR A 137 -16.01 -10.62 5.53
N MET A 138 -16.71 -11.09 4.50
CA MET A 138 -17.57 -10.30 3.62
C MET A 138 -19.04 -10.61 3.88
N LEU A 139 -19.82 -9.56 4.12
CA LEU A 139 -21.26 -9.66 4.18
C LEU A 139 -21.88 -9.33 2.81
N HIS A 140 -22.86 -10.11 2.38
CA HIS A 140 -23.62 -9.81 1.17
C HIS A 140 -24.53 -8.59 1.38
N CYS A 141 -24.35 -7.51 0.61
CA CYS A 141 -25.09 -6.24 0.80
C CYS A 141 -26.09 -5.91 -0.31
N SER A 142 -26.25 -6.74 -1.34
CA SER A 142 -27.01 -6.36 -2.54
C SER A 142 -28.37 -7.05 -2.68
N GLY A 143 -28.85 -7.74 -1.64
CA GLY A 143 -30.11 -8.48 -1.67
C GLY A 143 -30.16 -9.59 -2.73
N GLY A 144 -31.34 -10.10 -3.01
CA GLY A 144 -31.57 -11.19 -3.95
C GLY A 144 -31.62 -12.56 -3.29
N ASN A 145 -31.98 -13.58 -4.09
CA ASN A 145 -32.10 -14.94 -3.59
C ASN A 145 -30.74 -15.62 -3.34
N PHE A 146 -30.75 -16.70 -2.59
CA PHE A 146 -29.54 -17.47 -2.28
C PHE A 146 -28.73 -17.86 -3.51
N LYS A 147 -29.36 -18.24 -4.63
CA LYS A 147 -28.65 -18.61 -5.87
C LYS A 147 -27.75 -17.47 -6.37
N LYS A 148 -28.26 -16.24 -6.33
CA LYS A 148 -27.49 -15.06 -6.75
C LYS A 148 -26.37 -14.72 -5.76
N GLN A 149 -26.65 -14.87 -4.48
CA GLN A 149 -25.69 -14.62 -3.41
C GLN A 149 -24.55 -15.65 -3.43
N PHE A 150 -24.83 -16.93 -3.56
CA PHE A 150 -23.81 -17.98 -3.71
C PHE A 150 -22.92 -17.77 -4.94
N ARG A 151 -23.51 -17.38 -6.06
CA ARG A 151 -22.70 -17.06 -7.26
C ARG A 151 -21.72 -15.93 -7.01
N ARG A 152 -22.04 -14.99 -6.13
CA ARG A 152 -21.09 -13.91 -5.73
C ARG A 152 -20.07 -14.40 -4.72
N ALA A 153 -20.49 -15.25 -3.78
CA ALA A 153 -19.59 -15.88 -2.84
C ALA A 153 -18.50 -16.71 -3.58
N ASP A 154 -18.90 -17.53 -4.54
CA ASP A 154 -17.97 -18.28 -5.41
C ASP A 154 -16.99 -17.34 -6.14
N LYS A 155 -17.51 -16.26 -6.72
CA LYS A 155 -16.66 -15.27 -7.44
C LYS A 155 -15.70 -14.50 -6.53
N SER A 156 -16.01 -14.36 -5.26
CA SER A 156 -15.13 -13.68 -4.29
C SER A 156 -13.92 -14.52 -3.92
N GLY A 157 -13.93 -15.83 -4.24
CA GLY A 157 -12.91 -16.78 -3.84
C GLY A 157 -12.97 -17.13 -2.35
N ALA A 158 -14.11 -16.88 -1.68
CA ALA A 158 -14.30 -17.28 -0.29
C ALA A 158 -14.22 -18.79 -0.13
N THR A 159 -13.60 -19.23 0.97
CA THR A 159 -13.49 -20.65 1.29
C THR A 159 -14.78 -21.17 1.92
N LEU A 160 -15.44 -20.33 2.71
CA LEU A 160 -16.66 -20.69 3.45
C LEU A 160 -17.78 -19.71 3.16
N ALA A 161 -19.01 -20.24 3.00
CA ALA A 161 -20.21 -19.44 3.08
C ALA A 161 -20.96 -19.75 4.40
N LEU A 162 -21.34 -18.68 5.13
CA LEU A 162 -22.22 -18.78 6.27
C LEU A 162 -23.62 -18.39 5.82
N VAL A 163 -24.56 -19.30 6.00
CA VAL A 163 -25.91 -19.18 5.47
C VAL A 163 -26.91 -18.93 6.60
N LEU A 164 -27.69 -17.87 6.46
CA LEU A 164 -28.76 -17.50 7.40
C LEU A 164 -30.09 -17.42 6.63
N GLY A 165 -30.94 -18.37 6.86
CA GLY A 165 -32.37 -18.30 6.53
C GLY A 165 -33.20 -17.98 7.78
N GLU A 166 -34.50 -17.87 7.63
CA GLU A 166 -35.41 -17.60 8.74
C GLU A 166 -35.35 -18.68 9.82
N SER A 167 -35.24 -19.94 9.41
CA SER A 167 -35.10 -21.08 10.33
C SER A 167 -33.80 -21.02 11.13
N GLU A 168 -32.70 -20.64 10.50
CA GLU A 168 -31.41 -20.52 11.18
C GLU A 168 -31.44 -19.42 12.21
N VAL A 169 -32.06 -18.28 11.88
CA VAL A 169 -32.19 -17.16 12.82
C VAL A 169 -33.10 -17.52 14.00
N GLN A 170 -34.23 -18.16 13.74
CA GLN A 170 -35.18 -18.62 14.79
C GLN A 170 -34.55 -19.62 15.77
N ASN A 171 -33.69 -20.50 15.25
CA ASN A 171 -33.01 -21.52 16.05
C ASN A 171 -31.65 -21.06 16.60
N ASN A 172 -31.27 -19.80 16.36
CA ASN A 172 -29.96 -19.25 16.73
C ASN A 172 -28.79 -20.10 16.20
N GLN A 173 -28.88 -20.50 14.94
CA GLN A 173 -27.93 -21.34 14.23
C GLN A 173 -27.42 -20.66 12.95
N VAL A 174 -26.33 -21.16 12.41
CA VAL A 174 -25.85 -20.80 11.09
C VAL A 174 -25.41 -22.08 10.36
N VAL A 175 -25.74 -22.17 9.07
CA VAL A 175 -25.24 -23.27 8.25
C VAL A 175 -23.90 -22.87 7.65
N VAL A 176 -22.89 -23.70 7.84
CA VAL A 176 -21.55 -23.53 7.26
C VAL A 176 -21.45 -24.38 6.00
N LYS A 177 -21.15 -23.74 4.89
CA LYS A 177 -20.95 -24.40 3.60
C LYS A 177 -19.55 -24.14 3.07
N HIS A 178 -18.85 -25.18 2.64
CA HIS A 178 -17.60 -25.06 1.90
C HIS A 178 -17.90 -24.72 0.44
N LEU A 179 -17.21 -23.71 -0.12
CA LEU A 179 -17.37 -23.23 -1.50
C LEU A 179 -16.33 -23.85 -2.42
#